data_ed59dab43aa9115a688f3fdc2c07972e
#
_entry.id   ed59dab43aa9115a688f3fdc2c07972e
#
_cell.length_a   1.000
_cell.length_b   1.000
_cell.length_c   1.000
_cell.angle_alpha   90.00
_cell.angle_beta   90.00
_cell.angle_gamma   90.00
#
_symmetry.space_group_name_H-M   'P 1'
#
loop_
_entity.id
_entity.type
_entity.pdbx_description
1 polymer ?
#
loop_
_entity_poly.entity_id
_entity_poly.type
_entity_poly.pdbx_seq_one_letter_code
_entity_poly.pdbx_strand_id
1 'polypeptide(L)'
;MFDHVDLDLPKLNRETIDGVRYYSVPGDEEGELMKLVSITSVTSHFNKEIFVKWRKRVGNEEADKITKAATGRGTDMHTLTEHYLKNEDLPKVRPISDFLFKIAKGKLNKIN
;
A
#
# COMPACT_ATOMS: atom_id res chain seq x y z
N MET A 1 -1.30 -13.81 19.08
CA MET A 1 -1.92 -12.48 19.00
C MET A 1 -0.87 -11.39 19.12
N PHE A 2 -1.09 -10.28 18.49
CA PHE A 2 -0.17 -9.14 18.54
C PHE A 2 -0.58 -8.16 19.63
N ASP A 3 0.41 -7.61 20.32
CA ASP A 3 0.20 -6.55 21.29
C ASP A 3 0.21 -5.20 20.58
N HIS A 4 -0.77 -4.36 20.90
CA HIS A 4 -0.92 -3.05 20.29
C HIS A 4 -0.60 -1.94 21.26
N VAL A 5 0.15 -0.94 20.79
CA VAL A 5 0.41 0.29 21.53
C VAL A 5 -0.37 1.40 20.84
N ASP A 6 -1.22 2.08 21.58
CA ASP A 6 -1.91 3.26 21.07
C ASP A 6 -0.94 4.43 21.05
N LEU A 7 -0.62 4.90 19.86
CA LEU A 7 0.29 6.02 19.66
C LEU A 7 -0.42 7.37 19.62
N ASP A 8 -1.75 7.37 19.69
CA ASP A 8 -2.57 8.60 19.64
C ASP A 8 -2.16 9.52 18.47
N LEU A 9 -1.92 8.92 17.30
CA LEU A 9 -1.52 9.66 16.12
C LEU A 9 -2.73 10.35 15.46
N PRO A 10 -2.59 11.60 15.03
CA PRO A 10 -3.66 12.30 14.35
C PRO A 10 -3.94 11.66 12.99
N LYS A 11 -5.22 11.65 12.59
CA LYS A 11 -5.58 11.29 11.21
C LYS A 11 -5.19 12.41 10.28
N LEU A 12 -4.41 12.06 9.25
CA LEU A 12 -4.02 13.00 8.22
C LEU A 12 -5.02 12.99 7.07
N ASN A 13 -5.35 14.17 6.57
CA ASN A 13 -6.14 14.31 5.36
C ASN A 13 -5.28 14.01 4.14
N ARG A 14 -5.83 13.21 3.24
CA ARG A 14 -5.19 12.80 2.00
C ARG A 14 -5.90 13.41 0.81
N GLU A 15 -5.15 14.00 -0.10
CA GLU A 15 -5.65 14.63 -1.32
C GLU A 15 -4.81 14.15 -2.50
N THR A 16 -5.44 13.88 -3.65
CA THR A 16 -4.73 13.53 -4.87
C THR A 16 -4.96 14.63 -5.90
N ILE A 17 -3.88 15.26 -6.35
CA ILE A 17 -3.88 16.34 -7.34
C ILE A 17 -2.95 15.91 -8.48
N ASP A 18 -3.49 15.86 -9.71
CA ASP A 18 -2.74 15.45 -10.91
C ASP A 18 -1.98 14.11 -10.75
N GLY A 19 -2.61 13.14 -10.11
CA GLY A 19 -2.02 11.83 -9.86
C GLY A 19 -0.99 11.79 -8.72
N VAL A 20 -0.71 12.91 -8.09
CA VAL A 20 0.22 13.02 -6.95
C VAL A 20 -0.58 13.06 -5.64
N ARG A 21 -0.22 12.21 -4.72
CA ARG A 21 -0.86 12.13 -3.40
C ARG A 21 -0.15 13.05 -2.41
N TYR A 22 -0.94 13.90 -1.77
CA TYR A 22 -0.49 14.81 -0.71
C TYR A 22 -1.16 14.46 0.62
N TYR A 23 -0.43 14.66 1.70
CA TYR A 23 -0.94 14.58 3.07
C TYR A 23 -0.83 15.94 3.74
N SER A 24 -1.91 16.36 4.41
CA SER A 24 -1.91 17.57 5.22
C SER A 24 -1.46 17.23 6.63
N VAL A 25 -0.38 17.85 7.09
CA VAL A 25 0.21 17.63 8.42
C VAL A 25 0.16 18.93 9.20
N PRO A 26 -0.03 18.91 10.54
CA PRO A 26 0.11 20.11 11.36
C PRO A 26 1.51 20.71 11.22
N GLY A 27 1.58 22.03 10.99
CA GLY A 27 2.84 22.79 10.94
C GLY A 27 3.33 23.20 12.33
N ASP A 28 4.41 24.00 12.36
CA ASP A 28 5.01 24.46 13.61
C ASP A 28 4.16 25.50 14.35
N GLU A 29 3.30 26.23 13.62
CA GLU A 29 2.37 27.20 14.19
C GLU A 29 0.97 26.62 14.35
N GLU A 30 0.25 27.09 15.39
CA GLU A 30 -1.13 26.66 15.63
C GLU A 30 -2.03 27.03 14.45
N GLY A 31 -2.78 26.04 13.93
CA GLY A 31 -3.65 26.22 12.77
C GLY A 31 -2.94 26.15 11.41
N GLU A 32 -1.63 26.01 11.38
CA GLU A 32 -0.87 25.83 10.15
C GLU A 32 -0.98 24.37 9.65
N LEU A 33 -1.20 24.21 8.34
CA LEU A 33 -1.17 22.91 7.68
C LEU A 33 -0.09 22.90 6.60
N MET A 34 0.78 21.89 6.65
CA MET A 34 1.77 21.63 5.61
C MET A 34 1.30 20.49 4.70
N LYS A 35 1.43 20.66 3.38
CA LYS A 35 1.18 19.60 2.41
C LYS A 35 2.48 18.87 2.11
N LEU A 36 2.52 17.57 2.41
CA LEU A 36 3.67 16.71 2.15
C LEU A 36 3.32 15.69 1.06
N VAL A 37 4.25 15.49 0.14
CA VAL A 37 4.10 14.51 -0.95
C VAL A 37 4.30 13.11 -0.41
N SER A 38 3.44 12.17 -0.84
CA SER A 38 3.61 10.74 -0.55
C SER A 38 4.90 10.20 -1.15
N ILE A 39 5.67 9.44 -0.38
CA ILE A 39 6.89 8.78 -0.88
C ILE A 39 6.61 7.85 -2.06
N THR A 40 5.46 7.19 -2.09
CA THR A 40 5.07 6.33 -3.21
C THR A 40 4.81 7.13 -4.49
N SER A 41 4.33 8.37 -4.39
CA SER A 41 4.21 9.27 -5.54
C SER A 41 5.57 9.68 -6.09
N VAL A 42 6.56 9.92 -5.21
CA VAL A 42 7.94 10.23 -5.60
C VAL A 42 8.58 9.04 -6.32
N THR A 43 8.51 7.85 -5.77
CA THR A 43 9.07 6.63 -6.38
C THR A 43 8.39 6.29 -7.70
N SER A 44 7.07 6.46 -7.80
CA SER A 44 6.33 6.24 -9.04
C SER A 44 6.75 7.22 -10.15
N HIS A 45 7.04 8.47 -9.79
CA HIS A 45 7.55 9.46 -10.74
C HIS A 45 8.89 9.03 -11.35
N PHE A 46 9.84 8.59 -10.54
CA PHE A 46 11.15 8.12 -11.02
C PHE A 46 11.07 6.84 -11.84
N ASN A 47 10.10 5.98 -11.57
CA ASN A 47 9.93 4.70 -12.26
C ASN A 47 9.03 4.78 -13.49
N LYS A 48 8.45 5.93 -13.78
CA LYS A 48 7.48 6.12 -14.87
C LYS A 48 8.02 5.72 -16.24
N GLU A 49 9.25 6.14 -16.58
CA GLU A 49 9.86 5.82 -17.87
C GLU A 49 10.11 4.32 -18.03
N ILE A 50 10.59 3.66 -16.97
CA ILE A 50 10.83 2.21 -16.95
C ILE A 50 9.52 1.48 -17.21
N PHE A 51 8.45 1.91 -16.57
CA PHE A 51 7.12 1.31 -16.72
C PHE A 51 6.56 1.52 -18.14
N VAL A 52 6.72 2.71 -18.72
CA VAL A 52 6.31 3.01 -20.10
C VAL A 52 7.07 2.13 -21.09
N LYS A 53 8.37 1.98 -20.95
CA LYS A 53 9.21 1.10 -21.79
C LYS A 53 8.78 -0.37 -21.69
N TRP A 54 8.49 -0.82 -20.48
CA TRP A 54 8.00 -2.17 -20.25
C TRP A 54 6.66 -2.41 -20.93
N ARG A 55 5.71 -1.49 -20.82
CA ARG A 55 4.41 -1.59 -21.48
C ARG A 55 4.53 -1.66 -22.99
N LYS A 56 5.43 -0.88 -23.58
CA LYS A 56 5.70 -0.92 -25.04
C LYS A 56 6.25 -2.27 -25.48
N ARG A 57 7.11 -2.88 -24.68
CA ARG A 57 7.72 -4.18 -24.98
C ARG A 57 6.71 -5.32 -24.89
N VAL A 58 5.87 -5.32 -23.87
CA VAL A 58 4.92 -6.40 -23.58
C VAL A 58 3.61 -6.25 -24.37
N GLY A 59 3.20 -5.03 -24.68
CA GLY A 59 1.92 -4.68 -25.26
C GLY A 59 0.90 -4.27 -24.20
N ASN A 60 0.02 -3.32 -24.55
CA ASN A 60 -0.92 -2.74 -23.59
C ASN A 60 -1.88 -3.77 -23.00
N GLU A 61 -2.44 -4.66 -23.82
CA GLU A 61 -3.39 -5.67 -23.37
C GLU A 61 -2.78 -6.64 -22.37
N GLU A 62 -1.61 -7.17 -22.67
CA GLU A 62 -0.89 -8.08 -21.79
C GLU A 62 -0.40 -7.36 -20.52
N ALA A 63 0.11 -6.14 -20.66
CA ALA A 63 0.51 -5.32 -19.53
C ALA A 63 -0.65 -5.05 -18.58
N ASP A 64 -1.86 -4.79 -19.08
CA ASP A 64 -3.05 -4.58 -18.27
C ASP A 64 -3.45 -5.85 -17.51
N LYS A 65 -3.36 -7.02 -18.13
CA LYS A 65 -3.61 -8.30 -17.46
C LYS A 65 -2.64 -8.55 -16.32
N ILE A 66 -1.35 -8.36 -16.57
CA ILE A 66 -0.29 -8.55 -15.56
C ILE A 66 -0.48 -7.56 -14.40
N THR A 67 -0.71 -6.30 -14.71
CA THR A 67 -0.93 -5.23 -13.71
C THR A 67 -2.15 -5.52 -12.85
N LYS A 68 -3.27 -5.89 -13.47
CA LYS A 68 -4.50 -6.22 -12.75
C LYS A 68 -4.33 -7.41 -11.80
N ALA A 69 -3.67 -8.47 -12.27
CA ALA A 69 -3.39 -9.64 -11.44
C ALA A 69 -2.46 -9.31 -10.27
N ALA A 70 -1.38 -8.56 -10.52
CA ALA A 70 -0.44 -8.14 -9.50
C ALA A 70 -1.09 -7.21 -8.47
N THR A 71 -1.89 -6.25 -8.91
CA THR A 71 -2.63 -5.33 -8.02
C THR A 71 -3.61 -6.10 -7.14
N GLY A 72 -4.35 -7.06 -7.71
CA GLY A 72 -5.28 -7.91 -6.97
C GLY A 72 -4.59 -8.70 -5.86
N ARG A 73 -3.47 -9.36 -6.18
CA ARG A 73 -2.67 -10.08 -5.18
C ARG A 73 -2.13 -9.14 -4.11
N GLY A 74 -1.61 -7.98 -4.51
CA GLY A 74 -1.09 -6.98 -3.58
C GLY A 74 -2.17 -6.49 -2.61
N THR A 75 -3.35 -6.15 -3.11
CA THR A 75 -4.49 -5.75 -2.29
C THR A 75 -4.89 -6.86 -1.31
N ASP A 76 -4.99 -8.11 -1.77
CA ASP A 76 -5.30 -9.24 -0.91
C ASP A 76 -4.26 -9.39 0.21
N MET A 77 -2.96 -9.32 -0.13
CA MET A 77 -1.87 -9.44 0.84
C MET A 77 -1.89 -8.33 1.88
N HIS A 78 -2.12 -7.09 1.46
CA HIS A 78 -2.26 -5.96 2.39
C HIS A 78 -3.45 -6.15 3.34
N THR A 79 -4.60 -6.55 2.80
CA THR A 79 -5.81 -6.77 3.58
C THR A 79 -5.63 -7.89 4.60
N LEU A 80 -5.07 -9.03 4.18
CA LEU A 80 -4.80 -10.15 5.09
C LEU A 80 -3.81 -9.76 6.19
N THR A 81 -2.74 -9.07 5.83
CA THR A 81 -1.72 -8.61 6.79
C THR A 81 -2.31 -7.63 7.80
N GLU A 82 -3.11 -6.68 7.33
CA GLU A 82 -3.77 -5.70 8.19
C GLU A 82 -4.70 -6.39 9.21
N HIS A 83 -5.60 -7.25 8.75
CA HIS A 83 -6.51 -7.99 9.64
C HIS A 83 -5.75 -8.87 10.63
N TYR A 84 -4.70 -9.55 10.15
CA TYR A 84 -3.89 -10.42 11.00
C TYR A 84 -3.18 -9.64 12.11
N LEU A 85 -2.55 -8.52 11.78
CA LEU A 85 -1.87 -7.67 12.77
C LEU A 85 -2.83 -6.98 13.74
N LYS A 86 -4.06 -6.73 13.32
CA LYS A 86 -5.14 -6.20 14.19
C LYS A 86 -5.82 -7.27 15.05
N ASN A 87 -5.43 -8.52 14.94
CA ASN A 87 -6.07 -9.66 15.61
C ASN A 87 -7.54 -9.86 15.19
N GLU A 88 -7.87 -9.52 13.97
CA GLU A 88 -9.20 -9.68 13.36
C GLU A 88 -9.28 -10.95 12.53
N ASP A 89 -10.52 -11.39 12.24
CA ASP A 89 -10.73 -12.53 11.35
C ASP A 89 -10.25 -12.22 9.93
N LEU A 90 -9.63 -13.22 9.30
CA LEU A 90 -9.11 -13.07 7.94
C LEU A 90 -10.23 -13.17 6.90
N PRO A 91 -10.32 -12.22 5.97
CA PRO A 91 -11.29 -12.30 4.88
C PRO A 91 -10.94 -13.38 3.88
N LYS A 92 -11.91 -13.81 3.09
CA LYS A 92 -11.67 -14.69 1.96
C LYS A 92 -11.00 -13.91 0.83
N VAL A 93 -9.95 -14.49 0.30
CA VAL A 93 -9.16 -13.91 -0.79
C VAL A 93 -8.93 -14.97 -1.89
N ARG A 94 -8.26 -14.57 -2.96
CA ARG A 94 -7.86 -15.50 -4.03
C ARG A 94 -6.95 -16.59 -3.48
N PRO A 95 -7.05 -17.85 -4.00
CA PRO A 95 -6.23 -18.96 -3.50
C PRO A 95 -4.72 -18.69 -3.51
N ILE A 96 -4.21 -18.02 -4.54
CA ILE A 96 -2.79 -17.66 -4.62
C ILE A 96 -2.38 -16.68 -3.51
N SER A 97 -3.25 -15.73 -3.19
CA SER A 97 -3.01 -14.76 -2.12
C SER A 97 -3.02 -15.43 -0.74
N ASP A 98 -3.95 -16.35 -0.51
CA ASP A 98 -4.00 -17.14 0.73
C ASP A 98 -2.72 -17.98 0.92
N PHE A 99 -2.25 -18.63 -0.13
CA PHE A 99 -1.01 -19.38 -0.12
C PHE A 99 0.21 -18.50 0.22
N LEU A 100 0.34 -17.36 -0.47
CA LEU A 100 1.42 -16.41 -0.22
C LEU A 100 1.38 -15.84 1.20
N PHE A 101 0.18 -15.57 1.71
CA PHE A 101 0.01 -15.11 3.08
C PHE A 101 0.47 -16.14 4.12
N LYS A 102 0.18 -17.42 3.91
CA LYS A 102 0.65 -18.50 4.79
C LYS A 102 2.18 -18.51 4.92
N ILE A 103 2.89 -18.22 3.83
CA ILE A 103 4.34 -18.09 3.83
C ILE A 103 4.77 -16.84 4.63
N ALA A 104 4.12 -15.70 4.39
CA ALA A 104 4.43 -14.43 5.07
C ALA A 104 4.13 -14.47 6.57
N LYS A 105 3.10 -15.21 6.97
CA LYS A 105 2.65 -15.34 8.36
C LYS A 105 3.75 -15.72 9.33
N GLY A 106 4.63 -16.64 8.92
CA GLY A 106 5.78 -17.06 9.73
C GLY A 106 6.76 -15.90 10.02
N LYS A 107 6.85 -14.91 9.15
CA LYS A 107 7.65 -13.71 9.36
C LYS A 107 6.92 -12.69 10.25
N LEU A 108 5.63 -12.51 10.02
CA LEU A 108 4.80 -11.59 10.82
C LEU A 108 4.77 -12.00 12.30
N ASN A 109 4.74 -13.29 12.59
CA ASN A 109 4.73 -13.81 13.97
C ASN A 109 6.00 -13.44 14.75
N LYS A 110 7.03 -12.93 14.11
CA LYS A 110 8.28 -12.49 14.75
C LYS A 110 8.27 -11.03 15.19
N ILE A 111 7.20 -10.30 14.92
CA ILE A 111 7.14 -8.87 15.20
C ILE A 111 7.05 -8.59 16.70
N ASN A 112 6.28 -9.35 17.44
CA ASN A 112 6.26 -9.27 18.91
C ASN A 112 5.83 -10.56 19.59
#